data_5cf6cc31296083bd81dc988d530b0897
#
_entry.id   5cf6cc31296083bd81dc988d530b0897
#
_cell.length_a   1.000
_cell.length_b   1.000
_cell.length_c   1.000
_cell.angle_alpha   90.00
_cell.angle_beta   90.00
_cell.angle_gamma   90.00
#
_symmetry.space_group_name_H-M   'P 1'
#
loop_
_entity.id
_entity.type
_entity.pdbx_description
1 polymer ?
#
loop_
_entity_poly.entity_id
_entity_poly.type
_entity_poly.pdbx_seq_one_letter_code
_entity_poly.pdbx_strand_id
1 'polypeptide(L)'
;MNRVLSYIQKGIDEGATLVCGGERYTEGECASGYYVRPTIFDNCTSDMTIVKEEIFGPVVTIQTFRTEQEAIDLANDTPYGLAGAVFTTDGARALRVIREIRAGITWINCYNPTFNEAPWGGYKMSGIGRELSVHGLEEYQEVKQININLNPGILGWYEH
;
A
#
# COMPACT_ATOMS: atom_id res chain seq x y z
N MET A 1 -10.96 -13.66 11.63
CA MET A 1 -12.38 -13.72 11.22
C MET A 1 -13.22 -12.67 11.96
N ASN A 2 -13.38 -12.74 13.27
CA ASN A 2 -14.26 -11.81 14.02
C ASN A 2 -13.93 -10.32 13.78
N ARG A 3 -12.64 -9.96 13.75
CA ARG A 3 -12.20 -8.59 13.38
C ARG A 3 -12.73 -8.17 12.00
N VAL A 4 -12.61 -9.03 10.99
CA VAL A 4 -13.11 -8.73 9.64
C VAL A 4 -14.61 -8.52 9.64
N LEU A 5 -15.37 -9.39 10.31
CA LEU A 5 -16.82 -9.27 10.42
C LEU A 5 -17.23 -7.99 11.18
N SER A 6 -16.46 -7.57 12.19
CA SER A 6 -16.74 -6.30 12.88
C SER A 6 -16.51 -5.08 12.00
N TYR A 7 -15.51 -5.09 11.10
CA TYR A 7 -15.34 -4.03 10.10
C TYR A 7 -16.45 -4.02 9.07
N ILE A 8 -16.89 -5.19 8.62
CA ILE A 8 -18.04 -5.29 7.71
C ILE A 8 -19.27 -4.64 8.35
N GLN A 9 -19.55 -4.94 9.61
CA GLN A 9 -20.67 -4.32 10.34
C GLN A 9 -20.50 -2.80 10.44
N LYS A 10 -19.29 -2.30 10.77
CA LYS A 10 -19.02 -0.86 10.78
C LYS A 10 -19.30 -0.19 9.43
N GLY A 11 -18.90 -0.81 8.32
CA GLY A 11 -19.20 -0.28 7.01
C GLY A 11 -20.70 -0.14 6.74
N ILE A 12 -21.51 -1.12 7.17
CA ILE A 12 -22.96 -1.06 7.09
C ILE A 12 -23.51 0.06 7.97
N ASP A 13 -23.05 0.15 9.22
CA ASP A 13 -23.51 1.14 10.20
C ASP A 13 -23.14 2.58 9.78
N GLU A 14 -22.00 2.76 9.09
CA GLU A 14 -21.53 4.04 8.54
C GLU A 14 -22.22 4.41 7.21
N GLY A 15 -23.06 3.53 6.66
CA GLY A 15 -23.89 3.81 5.49
C GLY A 15 -23.29 3.41 4.15
N ALA A 16 -22.20 2.64 4.12
CA ALA A 16 -21.70 2.04 2.88
C ALA A 16 -22.70 1.03 2.32
N THR A 17 -22.79 0.93 1.01
CA THR A 17 -23.71 -0.02 0.36
C THR A 17 -23.03 -1.39 0.22
N LEU A 18 -23.52 -2.38 0.99
CA LEU A 18 -23.07 -3.77 0.83
C LEU A 18 -23.61 -4.35 -0.48
N VAL A 19 -22.71 -4.61 -1.43
CA VAL A 19 -23.05 -5.15 -2.75
C VAL A 19 -23.12 -6.67 -2.72
N CYS A 20 -22.17 -7.34 -2.04
CA CYS A 20 -22.15 -8.78 -1.88
C CYS A 20 -21.31 -9.20 -0.66
N GLY A 21 -21.46 -10.46 -0.23
CA GLY A 21 -20.75 -11.01 0.91
C GLY A 21 -21.32 -10.53 2.25
N GLY A 22 -20.45 -10.07 3.14
CA GLY A 22 -20.84 -9.50 4.42
C GLY A 22 -20.95 -10.49 5.56
N GLU A 23 -20.74 -11.77 5.33
CA GLU A 23 -20.99 -12.83 6.30
C GLU A 23 -19.90 -13.92 6.32
N ARG A 24 -19.93 -14.73 7.34
CA ARG A 24 -19.12 -15.95 7.41
C ARG A 24 -19.60 -16.96 6.35
N TYR A 25 -18.67 -17.60 5.67
CA TYR A 25 -18.98 -18.71 4.78
C TYR A 25 -18.99 -20.03 5.56
N THR A 26 -20.17 -20.68 5.61
CA THR A 26 -20.40 -21.88 6.46
C THR A 26 -20.92 -23.07 5.66
N GLU A 27 -20.72 -23.11 4.36
CA GLU A 27 -21.20 -24.20 3.52
C GLU A 27 -20.17 -25.32 3.40
N GLY A 28 -20.64 -26.57 3.39
CA GLY A 28 -19.84 -27.77 3.21
C GLY A 28 -18.66 -27.85 4.19
N GLU A 29 -17.48 -28.17 3.68
CA GLU A 29 -16.25 -28.29 4.48
C GLU A 29 -15.79 -26.98 5.12
N CYS A 30 -16.26 -25.84 4.61
CA CYS A 30 -15.94 -24.52 5.17
C CYS A 30 -16.67 -24.20 6.48
N ALA A 31 -17.69 -24.99 6.86
CA ALA A 31 -18.52 -24.76 8.05
C ALA A 31 -17.69 -24.71 9.34
N SER A 32 -16.65 -25.51 9.47
CA SER A 32 -15.76 -25.54 10.64
C SER A 32 -14.58 -24.57 10.57
N GLY A 33 -14.36 -23.90 9.42
CA GLY A 33 -13.23 -23.02 9.19
C GLY A 33 -13.50 -21.54 9.50
N TYR A 34 -12.50 -20.72 9.27
CA TYR A 34 -12.52 -19.26 9.49
C TYR A 34 -12.69 -18.50 8.17
N TYR A 35 -13.69 -18.85 7.39
CA TYR A 35 -13.94 -18.28 6.08
C TYR A 35 -14.94 -17.13 6.16
N VAL A 36 -14.63 -16.03 5.47
CA VAL A 36 -15.53 -14.89 5.25
C VAL A 36 -15.80 -14.80 3.75
N ARG A 37 -17.04 -14.58 3.36
CA ARG A 37 -17.39 -14.39 1.94
C ARG A 37 -16.69 -13.16 1.41
N PRO A 38 -16.13 -13.19 0.18
CA PRO A 38 -15.66 -11.99 -0.48
C PRO A 38 -16.73 -10.90 -0.43
N THR A 39 -16.35 -9.73 0.07
CA THR A 39 -17.28 -8.66 0.43
C THR A 39 -16.92 -7.41 -0.34
N ILE A 40 -17.90 -6.77 -0.95
CA ILE A 40 -17.74 -5.52 -1.70
C ILE A 40 -18.70 -4.48 -1.13
N PHE A 41 -18.15 -3.31 -0.83
CA PHE A 41 -18.89 -2.11 -0.48
C PHE A 41 -18.78 -1.06 -1.58
N ASP A 42 -19.91 -0.46 -1.94
CA ASP A 42 -20.01 0.69 -2.83
C ASP A 42 -20.48 1.93 -2.06
N ASN A 43 -20.45 3.10 -2.72
CA ASN A 43 -20.77 4.39 -2.13
C ASN A 43 -19.99 4.72 -0.86
N CYS A 44 -18.72 4.28 -0.81
CA CYS A 44 -17.85 4.56 0.32
C CYS A 44 -17.34 6.01 0.26
N THR A 45 -17.23 6.64 1.42
CA THR A 45 -16.65 7.97 1.58
C THR A 45 -15.34 7.91 2.36
N SER A 46 -14.47 8.91 2.20
CA SER A 46 -13.13 8.91 2.79
C SER A 46 -13.11 8.95 4.33
N ASP A 47 -14.20 9.33 4.97
CA ASP A 47 -14.34 9.36 6.44
C ASP A 47 -14.72 8.03 7.06
N MET A 48 -15.19 7.08 6.25
CA MET A 48 -15.59 5.75 6.73
C MET A 48 -14.41 4.94 7.27
N THR A 49 -14.62 4.25 8.37
CA THR A 49 -13.62 3.40 9.03
C THR A 49 -13.07 2.33 8.09
N ILE A 50 -13.93 1.72 7.27
CA ILE A 50 -13.56 0.66 6.32
C ILE A 50 -12.71 1.16 5.15
N VAL A 51 -12.63 2.49 4.93
CA VAL A 51 -11.76 3.13 3.94
C VAL A 51 -10.43 3.54 4.56
N LYS A 52 -10.44 4.03 5.81
CA LYS A 52 -9.26 4.56 6.50
C LYS A 52 -8.39 3.48 7.14
N GLU A 53 -9.00 2.41 7.64
CA GLU A 53 -8.31 1.40 8.42
C GLU A 53 -8.07 0.12 7.62
N GLU A 54 -6.96 -0.56 7.92
CA GLU A 54 -6.62 -1.84 7.30
C GLU A 54 -7.48 -2.97 7.88
N ILE A 55 -8.43 -3.48 7.10
CA ILE A 55 -9.31 -4.58 7.52
C ILE A 55 -8.53 -5.90 7.62
N PHE A 56 -7.61 -6.14 6.71
CA PHE A 56 -6.83 -7.38 6.56
C PHE A 56 -7.73 -8.61 6.36
N GLY A 57 -8.61 -8.52 5.34
CA GLY A 57 -9.58 -9.55 5.00
C GLY A 57 -10.12 -9.39 3.57
N PRO A 58 -10.98 -10.31 3.11
CA PRO A 58 -11.52 -10.30 1.75
C PRO A 58 -12.62 -9.24 1.58
N VAL A 59 -12.29 -7.98 1.81
CA VAL A 59 -13.21 -6.84 1.75
C VAL A 59 -12.63 -5.77 0.83
N VAL A 60 -13.44 -5.28 -0.10
CA VAL A 60 -13.12 -4.21 -1.03
C VAL A 60 -14.09 -3.06 -0.84
N THR A 61 -13.58 -1.84 -0.79
CA THR A 61 -14.35 -0.59 -0.78
C THR A 61 -14.22 0.11 -2.12
N ILE A 62 -15.31 0.65 -2.64
CA ILE A 62 -15.34 1.37 -3.91
C ILE A 62 -15.71 2.83 -3.63
N GLN A 63 -14.87 3.73 -4.15
CA GLN A 63 -15.10 5.16 -4.20
C GLN A 63 -15.11 5.62 -5.65
N THR A 64 -16.01 6.49 -6.02
CA THR A 64 -16.09 7.07 -7.36
C THR A 64 -15.38 8.42 -7.41
N PHE A 65 -14.83 8.77 -8.56
CA PHE A 65 -14.20 10.06 -8.81
C PHE A 65 -14.67 10.65 -10.15
N ARG A 66 -14.50 11.95 -10.32
CA ARG A 66 -14.91 12.68 -11.53
C ARG A 66 -13.73 13.18 -12.35
N THR A 67 -12.60 13.43 -11.69
CA THR A 67 -11.39 13.96 -12.31
C THR A 67 -10.18 13.09 -11.99
N GLU A 68 -9.17 13.17 -12.84
CA GLU A 68 -7.89 12.48 -12.61
C GLU A 68 -7.23 12.92 -11.29
N GLN A 69 -7.30 14.22 -10.98
CA GLN A 69 -6.73 14.73 -9.73
C GLN A 69 -7.46 14.18 -8.51
N GLU A 70 -8.79 14.14 -8.55
CA GLU A 70 -9.60 13.55 -7.47
C GLU A 70 -9.24 12.07 -7.24
N ALA A 71 -9.02 11.30 -8.32
CA ALA A 71 -8.58 9.90 -8.19
C ALA A 71 -7.22 9.77 -7.50
N ILE A 72 -6.28 10.66 -7.83
CA ILE A 72 -4.94 10.71 -7.21
C ILE A 72 -5.06 11.09 -5.73
N ASP A 73 -5.86 12.09 -5.42
CA ASP A 73 -6.06 12.57 -4.07
C ASP A 73 -6.69 11.49 -3.19
N LEU A 74 -7.76 10.84 -3.67
CA LEU A 74 -8.40 9.72 -2.98
C LEU A 74 -7.44 8.53 -2.76
N ALA A 75 -6.67 8.16 -3.78
CA ALA A 75 -5.70 7.07 -3.67
C ALA A 75 -4.59 7.37 -2.65
N ASN A 76 -4.27 8.64 -2.44
CA ASN A 76 -3.25 9.09 -1.49
C ASN A 76 -3.79 9.43 -0.10
N ASP A 77 -5.13 9.55 0.06
CA ASP A 77 -5.81 9.87 1.33
C ASP A 77 -5.87 8.64 2.25
N THR A 78 -4.71 8.12 2.60
CA THR A 78 -4.55 6.98 3.51
C THR A 78 -3.22 7.11 4.27
N PRO A 79 -3.14 6.64 5.52
CA PRO A 79 -1.88 6.56 6.25
C PRO A 79 -0.93 5.49 5.68
N TYR A 80 -1.40 4.63 4.82
CA TYR A 80 -0.65 3.54 4.21
C TYR A 80 -0.11 3.92 2.82
N GLY A 81 0.85 3.12 2.33
CA GLY A 81 1.45 3.31 1.01
C GLY A 81 2.27 2.09 0.59
N LEU A 82 1.71 0.88 0.74
CA LEU A 82 2.41 -0.32 0.32
C LEU A 82 2.37 -0.45 -1.20
N ALA A 83 1.18 -0.44 -1.77
CA ALA A 83 0.94 -0.80 -3.16
C ALA A 83 -0.14 0.08 -3.80
N GLY A 84 -0.02 0.29 -5.12
CA GLY A 84 -1.01 0.98 -5.92
C GLY A 84 -0.97 0.57 -7.37
N ALA A 85 -2.10 0.70 -8.07
CA ALA A 85 -2.16 0.41 -9.51
C ALA A 85 -3.09 1.36 -10.24
N VAL A 86 -2.81 1.55 -11.53
CA VAL A 86 -3.68 2.28 -12.44
C VAL A 86 -4.04 1.40 -13.63
N PHE A 87 -5.30 1.42 -14.03
CA PHE A 87 -5.82 0.71 -15.19
C PHE A 87 -6.38 1.72 -16.19
N THR A 88 -5.77 1.80 -17.37
CA THR A 88 -6.16 2.72 -18.44
C THR A 88 -5.55 2.28 -19.75
N THR A 89 -6.22 2.59 -20.87
CA THR A 89 -5.69 2.40 -22.23
C THR A 89 -4.83 3.58 -22.70
N ASP A 90 -4.86 4.71 -21.99
CA ASP A 90 -4.04 5.89 -22.26
C ASP A 90 -2.69 5.78 -21.53
N GLY A 91 -1.62 5.45 -22.29
CA GLY A 91 -0.29 5.28 -21.71
C GLY A 91 0.31 6.54 -21.10
N ALA A 92 -0.02 7.73 -21.63
CA ALA A 92 0.45 8.99 -21.07
C ALA A 92 -0.22 9.26 -19.71
N ARG A 93 -1.51 9.00 -19.60
CA ARG A 93 -2.28 9.06 -18.35
C ARG A 93 -1.73 8.04 -17.35
N ALA A 94 -1.49 6.81 -17.78
CA ALA A 94 -0.95 5.77 -16.91
C ALA A 94 0.32 6.23 -16.20
N LEU A 95 1.29 6.74 -16.98
CA LEU A 95 2.57 7.21 -16.45
C LEU A 95 2.43 8.46 -15.55
N ARG A 96 1.53 9.38 -15.90
CA ARG A 96 1.29 10.58 -15.10
C ARG A 96 0.66 10.24 -13.76
N VAL A 97 -0.40 9.44 -13.76
CA VAL A 97 -1.11 9.03 -12.54
C VAL A 97 -0.24 8.18 -11.64
N ILE A 98 0.44 7.16 -12.18
CA ILE A 98 1.21 6.22 -11.34
C ILE A 98 2.37 6.89 -10.61
N ARG A 99 2.95 7.97 -11.16
CA ARG A 99 4.02 8.74 -10.52
C ARG A 99 3.53 9.54 -9.31
N GLU A 100 2.25 9.92 -9.31
CA GLU A 100 1.62 10.67 -8.22
C GLU A 100 1.09 9.76 -7.11
N ILE A 101 0.94 8.46 -7.35
CA ILE A 101 0.54 7.49 -6.32
C ILE A 101 1.67 7.30 -5.31
N ARG A 102 1.43 7.62 -4.06
CA ARG A 102 2.40 7.55 -2.95
C ARG A 102 2.44 6.15 -2.33
N ALA A 103 2.89 5.18 -3.11
CA ALA A 103 3.09 3.80 -2.70
C ALA A 103 4.48 3.31 -3.12
N GLY A 104 5.04 2.37 -2.38
CA GLY A 104 6.37 1.83 -2.64
C GLY A 104 6.41 0.87 -3.82
N ILE A 105 5.29 0.23 -4.12
CA ILE A 105 5.14 -0.71 -5.22
C ILE A 105 3.96 -0.26 -6.10
N THR A 106 4.20 -0.12 -7.40
CA THR A 106 3.16 0.37 -8.30
C THR A 106 3.10 -0.40 -9.61
N TRP A 107 1.88 -0.52 -10.17
CA TRP A 107 1.64 -1.23 -11.42
C TRP A 107 0.76 -0.45 -12.39
N ILE A 108 0.92 -0.73 -13.66
CA ILE A 108 0.06 -0.24 -14.75
C ILE A 108 -0.59 -1.45 -15.43
N ASN A 109 -1.91 -1.47 -15.50
CA ASN A 109 -2.74 -2.50 -16.15
C ASN A 109 -2.49 -3.94 -15.64
N CYS A 110 -1.92 -4.08 -14.46
CA CYS A 110 -1.77 -5.34 -13.73
C CYS A 110 -1.77 -5.04 -12.22
N TYR A 111 -1.81 -6.09 -11.41
CA TYR A 111 -1.70 -5.96 -9.96
C TYR A 111 -1.03 -7.20 -9.39
N ASN A 112 -0.04 -6.99 -8.51
CA ASN A 112 0.67 -8.00 -7.74
C ASN A 112 1.73 -8.89 -8.43
N PRO A 113 2.14 -8.76 -9.71
CA PRO A 113 3.36 -9.42 -10.16
C PRO A 113 4.56 -8.94 -9.33
N THR A 114 5.37 -9.89 -8.86
CA THR A 114 6.54 -9.62 -8.02
C THR A 114 7.79 -10.18 -8.69
N PHE A 115 8.89 -9.44 -8.67
CA PHE A 115 10.17 -9.81 -9.26
C PHE A 115 11.26 -9.68 -8.21
N ASN A 116 12.14 -10.69 -8.10
CA ASN A 116 13.25 -10.66 -7.14
C ASN A 116 14.24 -9.52 -7.41
N GLU A 117 14.30 -9.03 -8.63
CA GLU A 117 15.16 -7.93 -9.08
C GLU A 117 14.57 -6.55 -8.75
N ALA A 118 13.29 -6.47 -8.43
CA ALA A 118 12.61 -5.22 -8.09
C ALA A 118 12.48 -5.06 -6.57
N PRO A 119 12.72 -3.84 -6.02
CA PRO A 119 12.60 -3.62 -4.59
C PRO A 119 11.14 -3.73 -4.14
N TRP A 120 10.94 -4.36 -3.00
CA TRP A 120 9.64 -4.51 -2.35
C TRP A 120 9.63 -3.76 -1.01
N GLY A 121 8.63 -2.92 -0.78
CA GLY A 121 8.48 -2.20 0.48
C GLY A 121 7.50 -1.04 0.39
N GLY A 122 7.07 -0.54 1.54
CA GLY A 122 6.02 0.47 1.65
C GLY A 122 6.54 1.89 1.83
N TYR A 123 5.62 2.84 1.68
CA TYR A 123 5.72 4.22 2.11
C TYR A 123 4.86 4.43 3.36
N LYS A 124 5.00 5.57 3.99
CA LYS A 124 4.17 6.00 5.13
C LYS A 124 4.16 4.93 6.25
N MET A 125 2.99 4.59 6.79
CA MET A 125 2.86 3.58 7.85
C MET A 125 2.96 2.12 7.36
N SER A 126 3.09 1.89 6.04
CA SER A 126 3.29 0.54 5.50
C SER A 126 4.70 0.01 5.71
N GLY A 127 5.63 0.82 6.21
CA GLY A 127 6.94 0.38 6.66
C GLY A 127 8.09 1.22 6.12
N ILE A 128 9.29 0.87 6.58
CA ILE A 128 10.58 1.44 6.19
C ILE A 128 11.46 0.34 5.61
N GLY A 129 12.54 0.73 4.90
CA GLY A 129 13.44 -0.22 4.26
C GLY A 129 12.86 -0.84 3.00
N ARG A 130 13.62 -1.74 2.41
CA ARG A 130 13.23 -2.50 1.21
C ARG A 130 13.70 -3.94 1.32
N GLU A 131 12.84 -4.85 0.87
CA GLU A 131 13.17 -6.23 0.59
C GLU A 131 13.43 -6.39 -0.91
N LEU A 132 14.05 -7.49 -1.30
CA LEU A 132 14.41 -7.84 -2.67
C LEU A 132 15.38 -6.84 -3.33
N SER A 133 15.85 -7.16 -4.54
CA SER A 133 16.84 -6.40 -5.28
C SER A 133 18.13 -6.11 -4.50
N VAL A 134 18.98 -5.22 -5.03
CA VAL A 134 20.17 -4.71 -4.32
C VAL A 134 19.81 -3.97 -3.02
N HIS A 135 18.65 -3.32 -2.99
CA HIS A 135 18.20 -2.57 -1.82
C HIS A 135 17.91 -3.49 -0.61
N GLY A 136 17.36 -4.69 -0.84
CA GLY A 136 17.19 -5.67 0.24
C GLY A 136 18.55 -6.16 0.78
N LEU A 137 19.56 -6.28 -0.08
CA LEU A 137 20.91 -6.64 0.37
C LEU A 137 21.56 -5.53 1.21
N GLU A 138 21.36 -4.27 0.83
CA GLU A 138 21.88 -3.10 1.54
C GLU A 138 21.39 -3.03 3.00
N GLU A 139 20.19 -3.51 3.30
CA GLU A 139 19.64 -3.55 4.67
C GLU A 139 20.42 -4.48 5.62
N TYR A 140 21.23 -5.40 5.08
CA TYR A 140 22.10 -6.31 5.84
C TYR A 140 23.57 -5.89 5.84
N GLN A 141 23.89 -4.69 5.36
CA GLN A 141 25.26 -4.18 5.21
C GLN A 141 25.44 -2.86 5.95
N GLU A 142 26.62 -2.65 6.47
CA GLU A 142 27.03 -1.37 7.03
C GLU A 142 28.09 -0.71 6.15
N VAL A 143 27.93 0.57 5.88
CA VAL A 143 28.89 1.36 5.10
C VAL A 143 29.98 1.86 6.03
N LYS A 144 31.25 1.52 5.72
CA LYS A 144 32.42 2.03 6.44
C LYS A 144 33.25 2.92 5.50
N GLN A 145 33.50 4.15 5.92
CA GLN A 145 34.46 5.04 5.26
C GLN A 145 35.82 4.92 5.94
N ILE A 146 36.89 4.76 5.14
CA ILE A 146 38.27 4.75 5.61
C ILE A 146 39.01 5.87 4.90
N ASN A 147 39.53 6.84 5.67
CA ASN A 147 40.36 7.91 5.17
C ASN A 147 41.80 7.66 5.63
N ILE A 148 42.74 7.69 4.71
CA ILE A 148 44.15 7.54 4.98
C ILE A 148 44.86 8.83 4.56
N ASN A 149 45.48 9.55 5.53
CA ASN A 149 46.36 10.65 5.24
C ASN A 149 47.80 10.14 5.20
N LEU A 150 48.37 10.04 4.02
CA LEU A 150 49.75 9.59 3.78
C LEU A 150 50.78 10.71 3.97
N ASN A 151 50.36 11.96 4.12
CA ASN A 151 51.22 13.10 4.40
C ASN A 151 50.66 13.95 5.53
N PRO A 152 50.79 13.51 6.80
CA PRO A 152 50.17 14.15 7.94
C PRO A 152 50.82 15.52 8.25
N GLY A 153 50.37 16.55 7.54
CA GLY A 153 50.63 17.96 7.80
C GLY A 153 49.50 18.60 8.57
N ILE A 154 49.66 19.87 8.93
CA ILE A 154 48.62 20.69 9.58
C ILE A 154 47.43 20.80 8.64
N LEU A 155 46.24 20.42 9.03
CA LEU A 155 45.02 20.45 8.24
C LEU A 155 44.40 21.87 8.09
N GLY A 156 45.02 22.88 8.74
CA GLY A 156 44.57 24.28 8.65
C GLY A 156 43.20 24.61 9.28
N TRP A 157 42.62 23.72 10.04
CA TRP A 157 41.33 23.93 10.68
C TRP A 157 41.39 24.84 11.91
N TYR A 158 42.59 25.04 12.45
CA TYR A 158 42.89 25.86 13.61
C TYR A 158 44.18 26.67 13.34
N GLU A 159 44.08 27.61 12.40
CA GLU A 159 45.10 28.64 12.28
C GLU A 159 44.87 29.72 13.34
N HIS A 160 45.85 29.85 14.26
CA HIS A 160 45.90 30.95 15.20
C HIS A 160 46.85 32.03 14.68
#